data_9bc6334bb4a187dab2d715f6d3088ab5
#
_entry.id   9bc6334bb4a187dab2d715f6d3088ab5
#
_cell.length_a   1.000
_cell.length_b   1.000
_cell.length_c   1.000
_cell.angle_alpha   90.00
_cell.angle_beta   90.00
_cell.angle_gamma   90.00
#
_symmetry.space_group_name_H-M   'P 1'
#
loop_
_entity.id
_entity.type
_entity.pdbx_description
1 polymer ?
#
loop_
_entity_poly.entity_id
_entity_poly.type
_entity_poly.pdbx_seq_one_letter_code
_entity_poly.pdbx_strand_id
1 'polypeptide(L)'
;MTFVVTCYNLPVPMLCECLNSILALPLSDDEREIIVVDDGSEVSPMNGLMQYGNHIIYVRQRNQGVSVARNTALRMARGQYIQFVDGDDHLLQAPYEHCLSLIRQHKDLDVVLFDFSKSETQEQSAYHDTAIQAGSDFLRNNNIHGAVWCMLFRQTTRSKLLFTPGIEYGEDEEFTPQLLLRAETLIQTNAKAYYYRPRTTSAVHQHDDERKQKRLDDTMEVIINLHRTADRLPQTDRLALQRRVAQLTMDYIYNTIVLTHSRQILNERLAALRQEGLFPLPDRDYSRKYKWFRKMTNHSLGLTILLNTLPLMKKER
;
A
#
# COMPACT_ATOMS: atom_id res chain seq x y z
N MET A 1 -8.58 11.24 -15.67
CA MET A 1 -8.08 10.52 -14.49
C MET A 1 -8.67 9.13 -14.47
N THR A 2 -7.90 8.08 -14.15
CA THR A 2 -8.40 6.70 -14.03
C THR A 2 -8.48 6.28 -12.57
N PHE A 3 -9.66 5.88 -12.14
CA PHE A 3 -9.91 5.22 -10.86
C PHE A 3 -9.93 3.71 -11.09
N VAL A 4 -9.07 3.00 -10.41
CA VAL A 4 -8.96 1.54 -10.47
C VAL A 4 -9.62 0.96 -9.24
N VAL A 5 -10.75 0.28 -9.43
CA VAL A 5 -11.51 -0.35 -8.34
C VAL A 5 -11.37 -1.87 -8.48
N THR A 6 -10.84 -2.54 -7.45
CA THR A 6 -10.75 -4.00 -7.42
C THR A 6 -11.76 -4.58 -6.44
N CYS A 7 -12.40 -5.69 -6.81
CA CYS A 7 -13.34 -6.40 -5.93
C CYS A 7 -13.22 -7.91 -6.07
N TYR A 8 -13.46 -8.62 -4.97
CA TYR A 8 -13.60 -10.06 -4.89
C TYR A 8 -14.54 -10.44 -3.75
N ASN A 9 -15.64 -11.13 -4.07
CA ASN A 9 -16.67 -11.53 -3.11
C ASN A 9 -17.14 -10.41 -2.18
N LEU A 10 -17.26 -9.19 -2.72
CA LEU A 10 -17.74 -8.03 -1.97
C LEU A 10 -19.26 -7.91 -2.05
N PRO A 11 -19.93 -7.48 -0.95
CA PRO A 11 -21.31 -7.07 -1.01
C PRO A 11 -21.50 -5.92 -2.01
N VAL A 12 -22.46 -6.08 -2.93
CA VAL A 12 -22.78 -5.06 -3.97
C VAL A 12 -23.02 -3.66 -3.37
N PRO A 13 -23.74 -3.48 -2.24
CA PRO A 13 -23.91 -2.15 -1.66
C PRO A 13 -22.59 -1.44 -1.33
N MET A 14 -21.57 -2.15 -0.81
CA MET A 14 -20.26 -1.55 -0.53
C MET A 14 -19.58 -1.07 -1.82
N LEU A 15 -19.59 -1.90 -2.86
CA LEU A 15 -19.05 -1.52 -4.16
C LEU A 15 -19.80 -0.32 -4.75
N CYS A 16 -21.11 -0.24 -4.55
CA CYS A 16 -21.89 0.93 -4.96
C CYS A 16 -21.52 2.20 -4.17
N GLU A 17 -21.28 2.11 -2.87
CA GLU A 17 -20.78 3.22 -2.06
C GLU A 17 -19.41 3.73 -2.57
N CYS A 18 -18.50 2.81 -2.86
CA CYS A 18 -17.21 3.13 -3.49
C CYS A 18 -17.40 3.92 -4.80
N LEU A 19 -18.19 3.38 -5.73
CA LEU A 19 -18.42 4.00 -7.04
C LEU A 19 -19.13 5.36 -6.92
N ASN A 20 -20.13 5.48 -6.05
CA ASN A 20 -20.84 6.73 -5.80
C ASN A 20 -19.90 7.81 -5.28
N SER A 21 -18.93 7.45 -4.42
CA SER A 21 -17.94 8.40 -3.92
C SER A 21 -17.04 8.95 -5.03
N ILE A 22 -16.71 8.14 -6.02
CA ILE A 22 -15.93 8.55 -7.18
C ILE A 22 -16.78 9.40 -8.13
N LEU A 23 -18.03 9.02 -8.34
CA LEU A 23 -18.97 9.75 -9.22
C LEU A 23 -19.35 11.12 -8.66
N ALA A 24 -19.35 11.30 -7.34
CA ALA A 24 -19.65 12.57 -6.68
C ALA A 24 -18.49 13.59 -6.78
N LEU A 25 -17.29 13.19 -7.21
CA LEU A 25 -16.17 14.12 -7.38
C LEU A 25 -16.43 15.14 -8.50
N PRO A 26 -15.93 16.38 -8.38
CA PRO A 26 -16.10 17.44 -9.37
C PRO A 26 -15.23 17.21 -10.62
N LEU A 27 -15.49 16.13 -11.30
CA LEU A 27 -14.88 15.71 -12.57
C LEU A 27 -15.98 15.45 -13.58
N SER A 28 -15.83 15.95 -14.80
CA SER A 28 -16.73 15.59 -15.91
C SER A 28 -16.52 14.13 -16.33
N ASP A 29 -17.44 13.60 -17.12
CA ASP A 29 -17.34 12.24 -17.65
C ASP A 29 -16.10 12.07 -18.54
N ASP A 30 -15.67 13.13 -19.25
CA ASP A 30 -14.44 13.12 -20.07
C ASP A 30 -13.16 13.17 -19.21
N GLU A 31 -13.23 13.69 -17.98
CA GLU A 31 -12.11 13.77 -17.05
C GLU A 31 -11.97 12.50 -16.18
N ARG A 32 -13.01 11.64 -16.16
CA ARG A 32 -13.10 10.48 -15.27
C ARG A 32 -13.23 9.18 -16.04
N GLU A 33 -12.38 8.23 -15.75
CA GLU A 33 -12.45 6.84 -16.18
C GLU A 33 -12.49 5.95 -14.93
N ILE A 34 -13.48 5.07 -14.81
CA ILE A 34 -13.59 4.13 -13.69
C ILE A 34 -13.49 2.71 -14.25
N ILE A 35 -12.44 1.98 -13.85
CA ILE A 35 -12.22 0.58 -14.23
C ILE A 35 -12.46 -0.29 -13.01
N VAL A 36 -13.53 -1.09 -13.05
CA VAL A 36 -13.88 -2.05 -12.00
C VAL A 36 -13.41 -3.43 -12.43
N VAL A 37 -12.50 -4.02 -11.66
CA VAL A 37 -12.00 -5.38 -11.92
C VAL A 37 -12.54 -6.32 -10.84
N ASP A 38 -13.43 -7.22 -11.27
CA ASP A 38 -13.91 -8.35 -10.47
C ASP A 38 -12.94 -9.53 -10.64
N ASP A 39 -12.19 -9.83 -9.58
CA ASP A 39 -11.20 -10.90 -9.58
C ASP A 39 -11.85 -12.29 -9.34
N GLY A 40 -12.92 -12.57 -10.09
CA GLY A 40 -13.55 -13.88 -10.12
C GLY A 40 -14.44 -14.17 -8.92
N SER A 41 -15.24 -13.21 -8.47
CA SER A 41 -16.24 -13.41 -7.42
C SER A 41 -17.15 -14.59 -7.72
N GLU A 42 -17.51 -15.36 -6.69
CA GLU A 42 -18.45 -16.50 -6.83
C GLU A 42 -19.77 -16.04 -7.43
N VAL A 43 -20.30 -14.94 -6.91
CA VAL A 43 -21.47 -14.25 -7.46
C VAL A 43 -21.00 -12.94 -8.09
N SER A 44 -21.20 -12.80 -9.41
CA SER A 44 -20.81 -11.58 -10.14
C SER A 44 -21.61 -10.37 -9.64
N PRO A 45 -20.95 -9.25 -9.29
CA PRO A 45 -21.64 -8.03 -8.93
C PRO A 45 -22.30 -7.31 -10.13
N MET A 46 -22.11 -7.79 -11.35
CA MET A 46 -22.49 -7.12 -12.59
C MET A 46 -23.94 -6.63 -12.60
N ASN A 47 -24.89 -7.46 -12.15
CA ASN A 47 -26.31 -7.07 -12.14
C ASN A 47 -26.56 -5.83 -11.26
N GLY A 48 -25.89 -5.72 -10.12
CA GLY A 48 -25.99 -4.55 -9.25
C GLY A 48 -25.27 -3.31 -9.81
N LEU A 49 -24.34 -3.51 -10.74
CA LEU A 49 -23.56 -2.45 -11.38
C LEU A 49 -24.21 -1.92 -12.66
N MET A 50 -25.26 -2.55 -13.20
CA MET A 50 -25.93 -2.10 -14.43
C MET A 50 -26.45 -0.66 -14.34
N GLN A 51 -26.79 -0.19 -13.14
CA GLN A 51 -27.25 1.20 -12.91
C GLN A 51 -26.19 2.26 -13.28
N TYR A 52 -24.91 1.90 -13.32
CA TYR A 52 -23.83 2.82 -13.66
C TYR A 52 -23.60 2.96 -15.17
N GLY A 53 -24.16 2.07 -15.98
CA GLY A 53 -24.16 2.16 -17.45
C GLY A 53 -22.75 2.42 -18.00
N ASN A 54 -22.62 3.51 -18.76
CA ASN A 54 -21.36 3.89 -19.43
C ASN A 54 -20.36 4.62 -18.52
N HIS A 55 -20.70 4.88 -17.25
CA HIS A 55 -19.77 5.55 -16.31
C HIS A 55 -18.65 4.64 -15.81
N ILE A 56 -18.78 3.32 -15.99
CA ILE A 56 -17.77 2.35 -15.56
C ILE A 56 -17.38 1.41 -16.70
N ILE A 57 -16.14 0.95 -16.66
CA ILE A 57 -15.64 -0.17 -17.46
C ILE A 57 -15.54 -1.37 -16.50
N TYR A 58 -16.45 -2.33 -16.65
CA TYR A 58 -16.43 -3.55 -15.84
C TYR A 58 -15.67 -4.67 -16.54
N VAL A 59 -14.72 -5.23 -15.84
CA VAL A 59 -13.90 -6.37 -16.30
C VAL A 59 -13.99 -7.48 -15.28
N ARG A 60 -14.30 -8.69 -15.72
CA ARG A 60 -14.22 -9.89 -14.87
C ARG A 60 -13.13 -10.79 -15.34
N GLN A 61 -12.28 -11.24 -14.44
CA GLN A 61 -11.22 -12.20 -14.70
C GLN A 61 -11.39 -13.45 -13.81
N ARG A 62 -10.64 -14.53 -14.11
CA ARG A 62 -10.49 -15.64 -13.17
C ARG A 62 -9.71 -15.12 -11.96
N ASN A 63 -10.03 -15.58 -10.76
CA ASN A 63 -9.32 -15.19 -9.54
C ASN A 63 -7.81 -15.50 -9.67
N GLN A 64 -7.00 -14.45 -9.54
CA GLN A 64 -5.54 -14.47 -9.62
C GLN A 64 -4.89 -13.54 -8.59
N GLY A 65 -5.69 -13.00 -7.66
CA GLY A 65 -5.27 -12.09 -6.61
C GLY A 65 -5.25 -10.61 -7.02
N VAL A 66 -5.22 -9.75 -6.00
CA VAL A 66 -5.32 -8.29 -6.14
C VAL A 66 -4.24 -7.70 -7.04
N SER A 67 -3.02 -8.23 -6.99
CA SER A 67 -1.89 -7.81 -7.85
C SER A 67 -2.21 -7.94 -9.33
N VAL A 68 -2.78 -9.07 -9.75
CA VAL A 68 -3.15 -9.30 -11.16
C VAL A 68 -4.37 -8.45 -11.53
N ALA A 69 -5.35 -8.29 -10.64
CA ALA A 69 -6.52 -7.45 -10.88
C ALA A 69 -6.11 -5.98 -11.10
N ARG A 70 -5.24 -5.42 -10.23
CA ARG A 70 -4.69 -4.07 -10.41
C ARG A 70 -3.88 -3.95 -11.71
N ASN A 71 -3.08 -4.96 -12.05
CA ASN A 71 -2.33 -4.98 -13.31
C ASN A 71 -3.24 -5.00 -14.54
N THR A 72 -4.36 -5.70 -14.49
CA THR A 72 -5.36 -5.69 -15.57
C THR A 72 -5.90 -4.29 -15.79
N ALA A 73 -6.31 -3.59 -14.74
CA ALA A 73 -6.75 -2.21 -14.85
C ALA A 73 -5.65 -1.27 -15.33
N LEU A 74 -4.41 -1.41 -14.84
CA LEU A 74 -3.27 -0.58 -15.25
C LEU A 74 -2.93 -0.70 -16.74
N ARG A 75 -3.21 -1.84 -17.37
CA ARG A 75 -3.03 -2.02 -18.83
C ARG A 75 -4.11 -1.33 -19.64
N MET A 76 -5.28 -1.11 -19.06
CA MET A 76 -6.45 -0.49 -19.71
C MET A 76 -6.53 1.02 -19.45
N ALA A 77 -5.96 1.48 -18.34
CA ALA A 77 -6.01 2.87 -17.89
C ALA A 77 -5.50 3.85 -18.97
N ARG A 78 -6.30 4.90 -19.25
CA ARG A 78 -6.00 5.95 -20.22
C ARG A 78 -5.81 7.32 -19.59
N GLY A 79 -6.24 7.49 -18.34
CA GLY A 79 -6.15 8.76 -17.63
C GLY A 79 -4.71 9.18 -17.39
N GLN A 80 -4.48 10.48 -17.38
CA GLN A 80 -3.16 11.06 -17.07
C GLN A 80 -2.70 10.71 -15.66
N TYR A 81 -3.63 10.61 -14.72
CA TYR A 81 -3.40 10.21 -13.33
C TYR A 81 -4.19 8.93 -13.01
N ILE A 82 -3.65 8.16 -12.09
CA ILE A 82 -4.23 6.90 -11.59
C ILE A 82 -4.46 7.01 -10.09
N GLN A 83 -5.61 6.52 -9.63
CA GLN A 83 -5.98 6.33 -8.24
C GLN A 83 -6.49 4.90 -8.05
N PHE A 84 -5.91 4.15 -7.12
CA PHE A 84 -6.48 2.88 -6.67
C PHE A 84 -7.51 3.11 -5.57
N VAL A 85 -8.62 2.38 -5.63
CA VAL A 85 -9.65 2.38 -4.58
C VAL A 85 -10.06 0.93 -4.35
N ASP A 86 -9.92 0.44 -3.14
CA ASP A 86 -10.44 -0.89 -2.80
C ASP A 86 -11.97 -0.85 -2.76
N GLY A 87 -12.63 -1.85 -3.34
CA GLY A 87 -14.07 -1.80 -3.57
C GLY A 87 -14.94 -1.79 -2.30
N ASP A 88 -14.35 -2.03 -1.12
CA ASP A 88 -15.01 -1.95 0.19
C ASP A 88 -14.78 -0.60 0.90
N ASP A 89 -13.99 0.27 0.32
CA ASP A 89 -13.64 1.60 0.81
C ASP A 89 -14.26 2.70 -0.05
N HIS A 90 -14.05 3.96 0.29
CA HIS A 90 -14.52 5.08 -0.53
C HIS A 90 -13.69 6.36 -0.33
N LEU A 91 -13.86 7.32 -1.25
CA LEU A 91 -13.19 8.62 -1.20
C LEU A 91 -14.00 9.63 -0.39
N LEU A 92 -13.33 10.43 0.44
CA LEU A 92 -13.92 11.53 1.18
C LEU A 92 -13.85 12.81 0.33
N GLN A 93 -15.02 13.39 0.01
CA GLN A 93 -15.16 14.42 -1.03
C GLN A 93 -14.23 15.61 -0.85
N ALA A 94 -14.41 16.44 0.17
CA ALA A 94 -13.67 17.67 0.33
C ALA A 94 -12.13 17.48 0.44
N PRO A 95 -11.60 16.49 1.21
CA PRO A 95 -10.17 16.21 1.21
C PRO A 95 -9.64 15.71 -0.14
N TYR A 96 -10.43 14.92 -0.88
CA TYR A 96 -10.00 14.44 -2.20
C TYR A 96 -10.05 15.55 -3.25
N GLU A 97 -11.03 16.47 -3.18
CA GLU A 97 -11.06 17.69 -4.01
C GLU A 97 -9.81 18.55 -3.80
N HIS A 98 -9.30 18.63 -2.56
CA HIS A 98 -8.02 19.28 -2.30
C HIS A 98 -6.88 18.59 -3.07
N CYS A 99 -6.81 17.25 -3.05
CA CYS A 99 -5.81 16.51 -3.83
C CYS A 99 -5.93 16.79 -5.35
N LEU A 100 -7.17 16.87 -5.88
CA LEU A 100 -7.41 17.24 -7.27
C LEU A 100 -6.95 18.69 -7.55
N SER A 101 -7.13 19.61 -6.61
CA SER A 101 -6.66 20.98 -6.76
C SER A 101 -5.15 21.07 -6.88
N LEU A 102 -4.40 20.25 -6.13
CA LEU A 102 -2.93 20.20 -6.20
C LEU A 102 -2.43 19.79 -7.59
N ILE A 103 -3.03 18.75 -8.20
CA ILE A 103 -2.64 18.36 -9.57
C ILE A 103 -3.06 19.37 -10.64
N ARG A 104 -4.12 20.15 -10.41
CA ARG A 104 -4.54 21.25 -11.31
C ARG A 104 -3.60 22.46 -11.21
N GLN A 105 -3.13 22.76 -10.01
CA GLN A 105 -2.19 23.87 -9.74
C GLN A 105 -0.78 23.54 -10.23
N HIS A 106 -0.35 22.29 -10.07
CA HIS A 106 1.00 21.82 -10.41
C HIS A 106 0.94 20.81 -11.55
N LYS A 107 0.89 21.30 -12.78
CA LYS A 107 0.68 20.49 -14.00
C LYS A 107 1.69 19.35 -14.19
N ASP A 108 2.89 19.48 -13.62
CA ASP A 108 3.97 18.49 -13.72
C ASP A 108 4.15 17.66 -12.44
N LEU A 109 3.16 17.68 -11.56
CA LEU A 109 3.19 16.91 -10.32
C LEU A 109 3.05 15.41 -10.62
N ASP A 110 4.02 14.61 -10.18
CA ASP A 110 4.02 13.17 -10.40
C ASP A 110 3.18 12.42 -9.39
N VAL A 111 3.25 12.81 -8.11
CA VAL A 111 2.57 12.10 -7.02
C VAL A 111 2.01 13.09 -6.00
N VAL A 112 0.77 12.85 -5.58
CA VAL A 112 0.19 13.41 -4.36
C VAL A 112 -0.01 12.27 -3.37
N LEU A 113 0.67 12.32 -2.23
CA LEU A 113 0.43 11.44 -1.10
C LEU A 113 -0.56 12.12 -0.14
N PHE A 114 -1.54 11.37 0.35
CA PHE A 114 -2.54 11.85 1.28
C PHE A 114 -2.81 10.84 2.40
N ASP A 115 -3.52 11.26 3.43
CA ASP A 115 -3.87 10.43 4.57
C ASP A 115 -5.25 9.78 4.42
N PHE A 116 -5.57 8.88 5.34
CA PHE A 116 -6.86 8.21 5.42
C PHE A 116 -7.52 8.38 6.79
N SER A 117 -8.82 8.12 6.81
CA SER A 117 -9.63 8.08 8.03
C SER A 117 -10.31 6.72 8.18
N LYS A 118 -10.56 6.32 9.42
CA LYS A 118 -11.44 5.20 9.79
C LYS A 118 -12.81 5.70 10.27
N SER A 119 -13.05 7.00 10.18
CA SER A 119 -14.30 7.67 10.52
C SER A 119 -14.74 8.54 9.36
N GLU A 120 -16.02 8.46 8.98
CA GLU A 120 -16.63 9.26 7.91
C GLU A 120 -16.88 10.71 8.34
N THR A 121 -17.03 10.96 9.64
CA THR A 121 -17.49 12.23 10.19
C THR A 121 -16.36 13.21 10.54
N GLN A 122 -15.15 12.98 10.07
CA GLN A 122 -14.03 13.82 10.44
C GLN A 122 -13.97 15.06 9.52
N GLU A 123 -14.56 16.18 9.96
CA GLU A 123 -14.35 17.49 9.32
C GLU A 123 -12.89 17.92 9.52
N GLN A 124 -12.20 18.17 8.41
CA GLN A 124 -10.87 18.72 8.40
C GLN A 124 -10.94 20.16 7.90
N SER A 125 -10.66 21.11 8.80
CA SER A 125 -10.83 22.55 8.52
C SER A 125 -9.66 23.17 7.75
N ALA A 126 -8.49 22.52 7.72
CA ALA A 126 -7.31 23.01 7.01
C ALA A 126 -6.43 21.84 6.54
N TYR A 127 -5.83 22.01 5.37
CA TYR A 127 -4.86 21.08 4.81
C TYR A 127 -3.45 21.69 4.88
N HIS A 128 -2.46 20.84 5.14
CA HIS A 128 -1.05 21.22 5.19
C HIS A 128 -0.29 20.39 4.16
N ASP A 129 0.27 21.07 3.19
CA ASP A 129 1.00 20.47 2.08
C ASP A 129 2.49 20.70 2.27
N THR A 130 3.29 19.70 1.95
CA THR A 130 4.75 19.87 1.89
C THR A 130 5.16 20.69 0.67
N ALA A 131 6.36 21.24 0.69
CA ALA A 131 6.99 21.72 -0.53
C ALA A 131 7.15 20.55 -1.53
N ILE A 132 7.19 20.88 -2.82
CA ILE A 132 7.48 19.90 -3.89
C ILE A 132 8.90 19.37 -3.68
N GLN A 133 9.06 18.06 -3.73
CA GLN A 133 10.34 17.39 -3.57
C GLN A 133 10.41 16.13 -4.44
N ALA A 134 11.61 15.61 -4.65
CA ALA A 134 11.78 14.32 -5.33
C ALA A 134 11.29 13.17 -4.43
N GLY A 135 10.68 12.16 -5.04
CA GLY A 135 10.20 11.00 -4.28
C GLY A 135 11.34 10.19 -3.62
N SER A 136 12.54 10.20 -4.20
CA SER A 136 13.74 9.61 -3.58
C SER A 136 14.15 10.33 -2.29
N ASP A 137 14.08 11.67 -2.27
CA ASP A 137 14.36 12.48 -1.08
C ASP A 137 13.29 12.25 -0.01
N PHE A 138 12.02 12.20 -0.43
CA PHE A 138 10.91 11.87 0.46
C PHE A 138 11.10 10.50 1.10
N LEU A 139 11.38 9.46 0.32
CA LEU A 139 11.56 8.09 0.80
C LEU A 139 12.77 7.94 1.75
N ARG A 140 13.82 8.74 1.53
CA ARG A 140 15.02 8.75 2.38
C ARG A 140 14.75 9.33 3.76
N ASN A 141 13.91 10.36 3.84
CA ASN A 141 13.73 11.15 5.07
C ASN A 141 12.47 10.79 5.84
N ASN A 142 11.49 10.13 5.21
CA ASN A 142 10.19 9.86 5.82
C ASN A 142 9.92 8.35 5.97
N ASN A 143 9.03 8.01 6.90
CA ASN A 143 8.41 6.70 6.96
C ASN A 143 7.14 6.77 6.10
N ILE A 144 6.96 5.79 5.23
CA ILE A 144 5.79 5.72 4.36
C ILE A 144 4.83 4.63 4.82
N HIS A 145 3.54 4.85 4.61
CA HIS A 145 2.58 3.77 4.49
C HIS A 145 2.71 3.20 3.08
N GLY A 146 2.86 1.88 2.96
CA GLY A 146 2.97 1.24 1.65
C GLY A 146 1.68 1.23 0.83
N ALA A 147 0.57 1.73 1.38
CA ALA A 147 -0.76 1.66 0.79
C ALA A 147 -0.86 2.45 -0.53
N VAL A 148 -1.08 1.76 -1.65
CA VAL A 148 -1.22 2.38 -2.98
C VAL A 148 -2.47 3.23 -3.13
N TRP A 149 -3.48 3.00 -2.29
CA TRP A 149 -4.73 3.77 -2.29
C TRP A 149 -4.60 5.13 -1.57
N CYS A 150 -3.50 5.38 -0.81
CA CYS A 150 -3.18 6.69 -0.21
C CYS A 150 -2.42 7.62 -1.16
N MET A 151 -2.51 7.42 -2.46
CA MET A 151 -1.84 8.27 -3.42
C MET A 151 -2.59 8.32 -4.75
N LEU A 152 -2.52 9.47 -5.39
CA LEU A 152 -2.76 9.58 -6.82
C LEU A 152 -1.42 9.87 -7.52
N PHE A 153 -1.20 9.28 -8.67
CA PHE A 153 0.06 9.39 -9.37
C PHE A 153 -0.10 9.51 -10.88
N ARG A 154 0.82 10.21 -11.50
CA ARG A 154 0.87 10.36 -12.96
C ARG A 154 1.17 9.01 -13.61
N GLN A 155 0.41 8.62 -14.63
CA GLN A 155 0.56 7.33 -15.30
C GLN A 155 1.97 7.14 -15.90
N THR A 156 2.58 8.19 -16.42
CA THR A 156 3.94 8.14 -17.01
C THR A 156 5.01 7.86 -15.96
N THR A 157 4.85 8.34 -14.73
CA THR A 157 5.76 8.09 -13.60
C THR A 157 5.88 6.60 -13.30
N ARG A 158 4.78 5.85 -13.40
CA ARG A 158 4.80 4.39 -13.26
C ARG A 158 5.68 3.71 -14.32
N SER A 159 5.75 4.25 -15.55
CA SER A 159 6.43 3.59 -16.69
C SER A 159 5.89 2.16 -16.89
N LYS A 160 6.76 1.15 -16.76
CA LYS A 160 6.40 -0.28 -16.87
C LYS A 160 6.22 -0.98 -15.51
N LEU A 161 6.21 -0.23 -14.40
CA LEU A 161 6.02 -0.81 -13.07
C LEU A 161 4.65 -1.47 -12.96
N LEU A 162 4.63 -2.72 -12.52
CA LEU A 162 3.45 -3.55 -12.26
C LEU A 162 3.61 -4.21 -10.88
N PHE A 163 2.50 -4.64 -10.32
CA PHE A 163 2.50 -5.49 -9.12
C PHE A 163 3.04 -6.88 -9.45
N THR A 164 3.75 -7.50 -8.52
CA THR A 164 4.24 -8.87 -8.67
C THR A 164 3.09 -9.86 -8.51
N PRO A 165 2.76 -10.68 -9.53
CA PRO A 165 1.73 -11.69 -9.40
C PRO A 165 2.06 -12.72 -8.33
N GLY A 166 1.04 -13.24 -7.62
CA GLY A 166 1.19 -14.26 -6.58
C GLY A 166 1.49 -13.73 -5.19
N ILE A 167 1.85 -12.44 -5.05
CA ILE A 167 1.95 -11.75 -3.76
C ILE A 167 0.56 -11.28 -3.37
N GLU A 168 0.05 -11.77 -2.24
CA GLU A 168 -1.25 -11.42 -1.67
C GLU A 168 -1.12 -10.45 -0.50
N TYR A 169 0.06 -10.42 0.14
CA TYR A 169 0.34 -9.58 1.30
C TYR A 169 1.61 -8.77 1.10
N GLY A 170 1.47 -7.46 1.09
CA GLY A 170 2.60 -6.54 0.95
C GLY A 170 2.94 -6.18 -0.48
N GLU A 171 2.08 -6.47 -1.45
CA GLU A 171 2.18 -6.04 -2.83
C GLU A 171 2.29 -4.51 -2.95
N ASP A 172 1.57 -3.81 -2.09
CA ASP A 172 1.61 -2.35 -1.96
C ASP A 172 2.96 -1.87 -1.44
N GLU A 173 3.53 -2.58 -0.47
CA GLU A 173 4.85 -2.31 0.10
C GLU A 173 5.98 -2.52 -0.91
N GLU A 174 5.76 -3.34 -1.93
CA GLU A 174 6.69 -3.53 -3.04
C GLU A 174 6.52 -2.43 -4.10
N PHE A 175 5.29 -2.13 -4.48
CA PHE A 175 4.97 -1.19 -5.55
C PHE A 175 5.26 0.26 -5.18
N THR A 176 4.79 0.70 -4.01
CA THR A 176 4.85 2.11 -3.58
C THR A 176 6.25 2.70 -3.55
N PRO A 177 7.26 2.11 -2.89
CA PRO A 177 8.60 2.71 -2.88
C PRO A 177 9.24 2.74 -4.27
N GLN A 178 8.95 1.78 -5.12
CA GLN A 178 9.45 1.77 -6.49
C GLN A 178 8.80 2.87 -7.35
N LEU A 179 7.52 3.17 -7.12
CA LEU A 179 6.84 4.29 -7.77
C LEU A 179 7.41 5.62 -7.29
N LEU A 180 7.60 5.80 -5.99
CA LEU A 180 8.14 7.03 -5.41
C LEU A 180 9.55 7.32 -5.93
N LEU A 181 10.41 6.31 -6.09
CA LEU A 181 11.76 6.51 -6.67
C LEU A 181 11.75 7.03 -8.12
N ARG A 182 10.62 6.88 -8.83
CA ARG A 182 10.45 7.38 -10.20
C ARG A 182 9.83 8.78 -10.26
N ALA A 183 9.33 9.27 -9.13
CA ALA A 183 8.69 10.57 -9.05
C ALA A 183 9.75 11.68 -8.89
N GLU A 184 9.80 12.62 -9.85
CA GLU A 184 10.64 13.81 -9.76
C GLU A 184 9.98 14.89 -8.91
N THR A 185 8.65 14.89 -8.88
CA THR A 185 7.83 15.86 -8.15
C THR A 185 6.74 15.18 -7.31
N LEU A 186 6.80 15.42 -6.02
CA LEU A 186 5.89 14.85 -5.03
C LEU A 186 5.45 15.92 -4.04
N ILE A 187 4.17 15.93 -3.72
CA ILE A 187 3.59 16.65 -2.57
C ILE A 187 2.98 15.62 -1.62
N GLN A 188 3.25 15.75 -0.33
CA GLN A 188 2.47 15.10 0.71
C GLN A 188 1.52 16.12 1.34
N THR A 189 0.25 15.75 1.45
CA THR A 189 -0.78 16.50 2.18
C THR A 189 -1.29 15.69 3.37
N ASN A 190 -1.72 16.36 4.43
CA ASN A 190 -2.41 15.72 5.55
C ASN A 190 -3.91 15.54 5.30
N ALA A 191 -4.39 15.79 4.08
CA ALA A 191 -5.78 15.59 3.69
C ALA A 191 -6.17 14.12 3.86
N LYS A 192 -7.15 13.84 4.70
CA LYS A 192 -7.70 12.49 4.90
C LYS A 192 -8.67 12.18 3.77
N ALA A 193 -8.14 11.92 2.59
CA ALA A 193 -8.93 11.82 1.35
C ALA A 193 -9.55 10.44 1.12
N TYR A 194 -9.19 9.46 1.92
CA TYR A 194 -9.63 8.07 1.79
C TYR A 194 -10.29 7.60 3.08
N TYR A 195 -11.45 6.96 2.98
CA TYR A 195 -12.09 6.24 4.08
C TYR A 195 -11.73 4.77 4.02
N TYR A 196 -10.93 4.33 4.98
CA TYR A 196 -10.59 2.92 5.16
C TYR A 196 -11.60 2.28 6.10
N ARG A 197 -12.45 1.39 5.57
CA ARG A 197 -13.53 0.76 6.32
C ARG A 197 -12.99 -0.28 7.30
N PRO A 198 -13.20 -0.12 8.61
CA PRO A 198 -12.85 -1.16 9.58
C PRO A 198 -13.71 -2.40 9.35
N ARG A 199 -13.10 -3.53 9.04
CA ARG A 199 -13.79 -4.82 8.85
C ARG A 199 -13.20 -5.89 9.76
N THR A 200 -14.06 -6.65 10.44
CA THR A 200 -13.66 -7.82 11.23
C THR A 200 -13.22 -8.99 10.33
N THR A 201 -13.67 -8.99 9.08
CA THR A 201 -13.43 -10.05 8.08
C THR A 201 -12.33 -9.70 7.06
N SER A 202 -11.62 -8.57 7.25
CA SER A 202 -10.52 -8.25 6.34
C SER A 202 -9.43 -9.33 6.37
N ALA A 203 -8.74 -9.54 5.26
CA ALA A 203 -7.65 -10.52 5.12
C ALA A 203 -6.58 -10.38 6.22
N VAL A 204 -6.44 -9.18 6.80
CA VAL A 204 -5.50 -8.88 7.89
C VAL A 204 -5.91 -9.51 9.23
N HIS A 205 -7.19 -9.81 9.47
CA HIS A 205 -7.71 -10.25 10.77
C HIS A 205 -8.03 -11.74 10.87
N GLN A 206 -7.84 -12.53 9.81
CA GLN A 206 -8.10 -13.96 9.87
C GLN A 206 -6.92 -14.72 10.48
N HIS A 207 -7.22 -15.55 11.51
CA HIS A 207 -6.25 -16.26 12.37
C HIS A 207 -5.92 -17.68 11.89
N ASP A 208 -6.01 -17.96 10.61
CA ASP A 208 -5.60 -19.23 10.04
C ASP A 208 -4.06 -19.31 9.96
N ASP A 209 -3.48 -20.43 10.39
CA ASP A 209 -2.02 -20.60 10.42
C ASP A 209 -1.42 -20.65 9.03
N GLU A 210 -2.15 -21.16 8.03
CA GLU A 210 -1.72 -21.14 6.62
C GLU A 210 -1.62 -19.70 6.10
N ARG A 211 -2.57 -18.85 6.44
CA ARG A 211 -2.55 -17.43 6.04
C ARG A 211 -1.46 -16.64 6.74
N LYS A 212 -1.18 -16.92 8.02
CA LYS A 212 -0.05 -16.33 8.73
C LYS A 212 1.26 -16.68 8.04
N GLN A 213 1.41 -17.97 7.68
CA GLN A 213 2.58 -18.44 6.96
C GLN A 213 2.71 -17.77 5.59
N LYS A 214 1.63 -17.76 4.79
CA LYS A 214 1.59 -17.08 3.49
C LYS A 214 1.96 -15.60 3.61
N ARG A 215 1.41 -14.90 4.63
CA ARG A 215 1.75 -13.49 4.88
C ARG A 215 3.24 -13.30 5.16
N LEU A 216 3.85 -14.18 5.95
CA LEU A 216 5.29 -14.11 6.22
C LEU A 216 6.10 -14.42 4.97
N ASP A 217 5.71 -15.40 4.17
CA ASP A 217 6.40 -15.78 2.94
C ASP A 217 6.33 -14.66 1.91
N ASP A 218 5.17 -14.09 1.66
CA ASP A 218 4.99 -12.95 0.75
C ASP A 218 5.79 -11.73 1.20
N THR A 219 5.74 -11.40 2.49
CA THR A 219 6.51 -10.25 3.03
C THR A 219 8.01 -10.46 2.84
N MET A 220 8.50 -11.70 3.02
CA MET A 220 9.90 -12.02 2.79
C MET A 220 10.28 -11.87 1.31
N GLU A 221 9.42 -12.33 0.40
CA GLU A 221 9.61 -12.18 -1.05
C GLU A 221 9.65 -10.70 -1.46
N VAL A 222 8.74 -9.88 -0.95
CA VAL A 222 8.73 -8.42 -1.16
C VAL A 222 10.05 -7.79 -0.72
N ILE A 223 10.53 -8.13 0.47
CA ILE A 223 11.80 -7.60 1.01
C ILE A 223 12.97 -7.98 0.09
N ILE A 224 13.05 -9.24 -0.35
CA ILE A 224 14.10 -9.73 -1.25
C ILE A 224 14.03 -9.02 -2.61
N ASN A 225 12.83 -8.87 -3.18
CA ASN A 225 12.63 -8.18 -4.46
C ASN A 225 13.08 -6.72 -4.41
N LEU A 226 12.72 -6.01 -3.35
CA LEU A 226 13.15 -4.64 -3.12
C LEU A 226 14.67 -4.55 -2.88
N HIS A 227 15.24 -5.50 -2.15
CA HIS A 227 16.69 -5.56 -1.91
C HIS A 227 17.46 -5.72 -3.22
N ARG A 228 17.07 -6.70 -4.04
CA ARG A 228 17.66 -6.93 -5.38
C ARG A 228 17.46 -5.76 -6.32
N THR A 229 16.31 -5.07 -6.20
CA THR A 229 16.05 -3.85 -6.96
C THR A 229 17.01 -2.73 -6.54
N ALA A 230 17.23 -2.55 -5.23
CA ALA A 230 18.13 -1.53 -4.70
C ALA A 230 19.55 -1.66 -5.25
N ASP A 231 20.06 -2.89 -5.43
CA ASP A 231 21.42 -3.11 -5.93
C ASP A 231 21.66 -2.63 -7.36
N ARG A 232 20.58 -2.45 -8.13
CA ARG A 232 20.61 -2.00 -9.54
C ARG A 232 20.45 -0.49 -9.69
N LEU A 233 20.15 0.22 -8.60
CA LEU A 233 19.85 1.65 -8.62
C LEU A 233 21.10 2.53 -8.45
N PRO A 234 21.05 3.78 -8.92
CA PRO A 234 22.02 4.81 -8.56
C PRO A 234 22.14 4.98 -7.05
N GLN A 235 23.27 5.50 -6.56
CA GLN A 235 23.59 5.54 -5.15
C GLN A 235 22.53 6.22 -4.28
N THR A 236 21.96 7.33 -4.73
CA THR A 236 20.94 8.10 -4.00
C THR A 236 19.67 7.28 -3.77
N ASP A 237 19.15 6.69 -4.84
CA ASP A 237 17.93 5.89 -4.84
C ASP A 237 18.14 4.57 -4.10
N ARG A 238 19.34 3.97 -4.29
CA ARG A 238 19.76 2.78 -3.55
C ARG A 238 19.69 3.01 -2.04
N LEU A 239 20.23 4.11 -1.54
CA LEU A 239 20.21 4.43 -0.11
C LEU A 239 18.78 4.63 0.40
N ALA A 240 17.91 5.29 -0.37
CA ALA A 240 16.51 5.48 -0.04
C ALA A 240 15.78 4.13 0.05
N LEU A 241 15.92 3.28 -0.97
CA LEU A 241 15.26 1.97 -1.00
C LEU A 241 15.81 1.02 0.06
N GLN A 242 17.12 0.99 0.28
CA GLN A 242 17.73 0.17 1.33
C GLN A 242 17.28 0.59 2.74
N ARG A 243 16.97 1.88 2.98
CA ARG A 243 16.37 2.31 4.25
C ARG A 243 14.98 1.69 4.41
N ARG A 244 14.15 1.68 3.35
CA ARG A 244 12.83 1.05 3.36
C ARG A 244 12.92 -0.46 3.55
N VAL A 245 13.81 -1.13 2.83
CA VAL A 245 14.09 -2.58 2.99
C VAL A 245 14.40 -2.91 4.45
N ALA A 246 15.28 -2.13 5.10
CA ALA A 246 15.62 -2.37 6.50
C ALA A 246 14.43 -2.16 7.45
N GLN A 247 13.55 -1.18 7.19
CA GLN A 247 12.31 -0.99 7.96
C GLN A 247 11.36 -2.18 7.79
N LEU A 248 11.12 -2.61 6.56
CA LEU A 248 10.29 -3.78 6.27
C LEU A 248 10.86 -5.06 6.90
N THR A 249 12.17 -5.21 6.90
CA THR A 249 12.83 -6.34 7.59
C THR A 249 12.58 -6.29 9.11
N MET A 250 12.60 -5.11 9.72
CA MET A 250 12.26 -4.96 11.14
C MET A 250 10.79 -5.30 11.41
N ASP A 251 9.88 -4.82 10.57
CA ASP A 251 8.44 -5.11 10.67
C ASP A 251 8.16 -6.60 10.42
N TYR A 252 8.90 -7.23 9.52
CA TYR A 252 8.86 -8.67 9.29
C TYR A 252 9.28 -9.49 10.52
N ILE A 253 10.40 -9.13 11.16
CA ILE A 253 10.87 -9.79 12.39
C ILE A 253 9.83 -9.60 13.51
N TYR A 254 9.29 -8.39 13.65
CA TYR A 254 8.20 -8.10 14.60
C TYR A 254 6.97 -8.98 14.33
N ASN A 255 6.51 -9.05 13.09
CA ASN A 255 5.35 -9.86 12.70
C ASN A 255 5.63 -11.36 12.90
N THR A 256 6.83 -11.84 12.59
CA THR A 256 7.21 -13.24 12.87
C THR A 256 7.06 -13.57 14.35
N ILE A 257 7.55 -12.71 15.24
CA ILE A 257 7.42 -12.92 16.69
C ILE A 257 5.96 -12.93 17.11
N VAL A 258 5.18 -11.94 16.66
CA VAL A 258 3.80 -11.71 17.12
C VAL A 258 2.79 -12.71 16.53
N LEU A 259 3.04 -13.23 15.34
CA LEU A 259 2.14 -14.16 14.66
C LEU A 259 2.41 -15.61 15.03
N THR A 260 3.67 -15.97 15.29
CA THR A 260 4.07 -17.36 15.47
C THR A 260 4.33 -17.72 16.94
N HIS A 261 4.78 -16.77 17.76
CA HIS A 261 5.23 -16.98 19.15
C HIS A 261 6.29 -18.09 19.26
N SER A 262 6.94 -18.48 18.16
CA SER A 262 7.84 -19.61 18.05
C SER A 262 9.28 -19.19 17.90
N ARG A 263 10.14 -19.64 18.83
CA ARG A 263 11.59 -19.46 18.78
C ARG A 263 12.20 -20.17 17.57
N GLN A 264 11.70 -21.34 17.23
CA GLN A 264 12.18 -22.13 16.12
C GLN A 264 11.93 -21.39 14.80
N ILE A 265 10.67 -21.01 14.54
CA ILE A 265 10.32 -20.26 13.31
C ILE A 265 11.10 -18.96 13.21
N LEU A 266 11.22 -18.21 14.32
CA LEU A 266 12.02 -16.98 14.32
C LEU A 266 13.47 -17.24 13.91
N ASN A 267 14.11 -18.30 14.44
CA ASN A 267 15.49 -18.63 14.10
C ASN A 267 15.64 -19.05 12.63
N GLU A 268 14.71 -19.83 12.09
CA GLU A 268 14.66 -20.22 10.67
C GLU A 268 14.55 -18.98 9.76
N ARG A 269 13.63 -18.06 10.08
CA ARG A 269 13.43 -16.81 9.34
C ARG A 269 14.65 -15.88 9.42
N LEU A 270 15.26 -15.77 10.59
CA LEU A 270 16.52 -15.01 10.75
C LEU A 270 17.68 -15.62 9.98
N ALA A 271 17.74 -16.96 9.88
CA ALA A 271 18.74 -17.64 9.04
C ALA A 271 18.57 -17.32 7.58
N ALA A 272 17.32 -17.33 7.07
CA ALA A 272 17.00 -16.93 5.70
C ALA A 272 17.38 -15.47 5.43
N LEU A 273 17.05 -14.55 6.34
CA LEU A 273 17.47 -13.14 6.23
C LEU A 273 18.99 -12.97 6.22
N ARG A 274 19.76 -13.80 6.95
CA ARG A 274 21.25 -13.77 6.89
C ARG A 274 21.79 -14.22 5.54
N GLN A 275 21.18 -15.24 4.94
CA GLN A 275 21.57 -15.73 3.60
C GLN A 275 21.40 -14.65 2.52
N GLU A 276 20.37 -13.82 2.65
CA GLU A 276 20.10 -12.69 1.74
C GLU A 276 20.87 -11.40 2.14
N GLY A 277 21.72 -11.42 3.19
CA GLY A 277 22.45 -10.24 3.64
C GLY A 277 21.62 -9.16 4.34
N LEU A 278 20.38 -9.50 4.74
CA LEU A 278 19.41 -8.59 5.35
C LEU A 278 19.47 -8.57 6.89
N PHE A 279 20.21 -9.49 7.48
CA PHE A 279 20.46 -9.58 8.92
C PHE A 279 21.93 -9.89 9.20
N PRO A 280 22.60 -9.24 10.20
CA PRO A 280 22.04 -8.30 11.18
C PRO A 280 21.55 -6.99 10.56
N LEU A 281 20.55 -6.36 11.22
CA LEU A 281 19.98 -5.09 10.76
C LEU A 281 21.02 -3.97 10.74
N PRO A 282 21.16 -3.22 9.63
CA PRO A 282 22.18 -2.19 9.48
C PRO A 282 21.91 -0.99 10.39
N ASP A 283 22.99 -0.26 10.76
CA ASP A 283 22.87 1.01 11.47
C ASP A 283 22.60 2.14 10.47
N ARG A 284 21.41 2.72 10.54
CA ARG A 284 20.96 3.81 9.69
C ARG A 284 20.17 4.81 10.51
N ASP A 285 19.85 5.94 9.92
CA ASP A 285 18.97 6.89 10.58
C ASP A 285 17.50 6.43 10.53
N TYR A 286 17.02 6.01 11.69
CA TYR A 286 15.67 5.52 11.91
C TYR A 286 14.97 6.34 13.00
N SER A 287 13.65 6.23 13.07
CA SER A 287 12.90 6.71 14.23
C SER A 287 13.38 6.04 15.53
N ARG A 288 13.15 6.68 16.68
CA ARG A 288 13.56 6.15 18.00
C ARG A 288 13.08 4.71 18.22
N LYS A 289 11.84 4.40 17.78
CA LYS A 289 11.25 3.05 17.88
C LYS A 289 12.08 2.03 17.08
N TYR A 290 12.38 2.32 15.82
CA TYR A 290 13.17 1.42 14.98
C TYR A 290 14.62 1.29 15.43
N LYS A 291 15.24 2.36 15.92
CA LYS A 291 16.61 2.32 16.52
C LYS A 291 16.65 1.37 17.72
N TRP A 292 15.66 1.46 18.61
CA TRP A 292 15.55 0.57 19.76
C TRP A 292 15.32 -0.88 19.33
N PHE A 293 14.35 -1.13 18.43
CA PHE A 293 14.01 -2.46 17.95
C PHE A 293 15.22 -3.13 17.28
N ARG A 294 15.96 -2.41 16.43
CA ARG A 294 17.21 -2.88 15.82
C ARG A 294 18.24 -3.34 16.86
N LYS A 295 18.45 -2.53 17.89
CA LYS A 295 19.39 -2.90 18.98
C LYS A 295 18.97 -4.19 19.65
N MET A 296 17.70 -4.33 19.97
CA MET A 296 17.16 -5.54 20.61
C MET A 296 17.28 -6.76 19.71
N THR A 297 16.93 -6.65 18.43
CA THR A 297 16.92 -7.79 17.50
C THR A 297 18.33 -8.27 17.12
N ASN A 298 19.32 -7.37 17.08
CA ASN A 298 20.69 -7.74 16.75
C ASN A 298 21.44 -8.45 17.92
N HIS A 299 20.81 -8.58 19.09
CA HIS A 299 21.36 -9.27 20.26
C HIS A 299 20.46 -10.46 20.68
N SER A 300 21.08 -11.60 20.99
CA SER A 300 20.36 -12.83 21.35
C SER A 300 19.48 -12.67 22.59
N LEU A 301 19.96 -11.97 23.62
CA LEU A 301 19.18 -11.65 24.82
C LEU A 301 18.00 -10.73 24.48
N GLY A 302 18.22 -9.72 23.63
CA GLY A 302 17.16 -8.83 23.18
C GLY A 302 16.07 -9.56 22.40
N LEU A 303 16.42 -10.47 21.49
CA LEU A 303 15.46 -11.33 20.80
C LEU A 303 14.64 -12.19 21.78
N THR A 304 15.26 -12.72 22.84
CA THR A 304 14.56 -13.49 23.86
C THR A 304 13.53 -12.64 24.61
N ILE A 305 13.92 -11.41 24.98
CA ILE A 305 13.00 -10.47 25.62
C ILE A 305 11.82 -10.13 24.70
N LEU A 306 12.11 -9.79 23.43
CA LEU A 306 11.06 -9.46 22.44
C LEU A 306 10.09 -10.63 22.25
N LEU A 307 10.59 -11.86 22.13
CA LEU A 307 9.75 -13.06 21.94
C LEU A 307 8.77 -13.28 23.11
N ASN A 308 9.18 -12.96 24.33
CA ASN A 308 8.36 -13.14 25.52
C ASN A 308 7.42 -11.95 25.82
N THR A 309 7.75 -10.74 25.38
CA THR A 309 7.02 -9.53 25.75
C THR A 309 6.06 -9.04 24.68
N LEU A 310 6.46 -9.05 23.38
CA LEU A 310 5.62 -8.51 22.32
C LEU A 310 4.27 -9.19 22.15
N PRO A 311 4.15 -10.54 22.29
CA PRO A 311 2.87 -11.20 22.21
C PRO A 311 1.89 -10.78 23.30
N LEU A 312 2.40 -10.46 24.51
CA LEU A 312 1.58 -10.04 25.65
C LEU A 312 1.03 -8.62 25.43
N MET A 313 1.83 -7.71 24.90
CA MET A 313 1.43 -6.33 24.62
C MET A 313 0.33 -6.19 23.57
N LYS A 314 0.15 -7.18 22.69
CA LYS A 314 -0.89 -7.17 21.65
C LYS A 314 -2.26 -7.64 22.16
N LYS A 315 -2.31 -8.41 23.26
CA LYS A 315 -3.58 -8.88 23.87
C LYS A 315 -4.36 -7.76 24.57
N GLU A 316 -3.72 -6.62 24.83
CA GLU A 316 -4.32 -5.49 25.56
C GLU A 316 -4.81 -4.35 24.64
N ARG A 317 -4.80 -4.56 23.31
CA ARG A 317 -5.29 -3.57 22.30
C ARG A 317 -6.33 -4.22 21.38
#